data_0cf29323b1d4ce71001f501810acb9e6
#
_entry.id   0cf29323b1d4ce71001f501810acb9e6
#
_cell.length_a   1.000
_cell.length_b   1.000
_cell.length_c   1.000
_cell.angle_alpha   90.00
_cell.angle_beta   90.00
_cell.angle_gamma   90.00
#
_symmetry.space_group_name_H-M   'P 1'
#
loop_
_entity.id
_entity.type
_entity.pdbx_description
1 polymer ?
#
loop_
_entity_poly.entity_id
_entity_poly.type
_entity_poly.pdbx_seq_one_letter_code
_entity_poly.pdbx_strand_id
1 'polypeptide(L)'
;PNLQQIPSKGYIGKKMRELFIPEEGHRWGSFDYSQQEPRIVVHYAIKKIMKTEEGKALKKQFDDSKADFHQIVADMAKISRKQAKTINLGLFYGMGKGKLQAELNLDTLQAKTLFDTYHRKVPFVKKLSDGLMGFAKSNKLIFTLEDRFCRFDKYESVNKRWNNKIRKFEEWDPKAKEIKQKDGTIKYEGDHVPPKLLSKKEAWERFKLQFNAKSKKKIEQFTEKERQFWFTEYFTPAFTYKALNRLIQGSAADMTKKAMVLLYEKGIVPHIQIHDELCVSIKDEETRTTVQETMETAIPLMVKSKVDYESGPNWGSIK
;
A
#
# COMPACT_ATOMS: atom_id res chain seq x y z
N PRO A 1 11.40 7.98 22.35
CA PRO A 1 10.02 8.42 22.08
C PRO A 1 9.76 8.43 20.59
N ASN A 2 8.54 8.06 20.19
CA ASN A 2 8.16 8.12 18.77
C ASN A 2 7.61 9.51 18.48
N LEU A 3 8.42 10.38 17.88
CA LEU A 3 8.06 11.77 17.55
C LEU A 3 6.87 11.86 16.57
N GLN A 4 6.67 10.83 15.74
CA GLN A 4 5.51 10.77 14.81
C GLN A 4 4.16 10.65 15.53
N GLN A 5 4.16 10.30 16.82
CA GLN A 5 2.95 10.18 17.63
C GLN A 5 2.62 11.48 18.41
N ILE A 6 3.44 12.52 18.34
CA ILE A 6 3.10 13.82 18.92
C ILE A 6 1.93 14.41 18.13
N PRO A 7 0.76 14.64 18.76
CA PRO A 7 -0.41 15.12 18.04
C PRO A 7 -0.15 16.45 17.33
N SER A 8 -0.64 16.60 16.11
CA SER A 8 -0.61 17.87 15.38
C SER A 8 -1.76 18.80 15.78
N LYS A 9 -2.82 18.22 16.35
CA LYS A 9 -4.03 18.96 16.74
C LYS A 9 -4.19 18.95 18.26
N GLY A 10 -4.91 19.99 18.74
CA GLY A 10 -5.18 20.15 20.16
C GLY A 10 -4.07 20.91 20.92
N TYR A 11 -4.45 21.48 22.06
CA TYR A 11 -3.58 22.36 22.85
C TYR A 11 -2.28 21.67 23.28
N ILE A 12 -2.37 20.49 23.88
CA ILE A 12 -1.19 19.75 24.40
C ILE A 12 -0.22 19.38 23.28
N GLY A 13 -0.72 18.85 22.16
CA GLY A 13 0.13 18.48 21.03
C GLY A 13 0.88 19.68 20.46
N LYS A 14 0.20 20.81 20.31
CA LYS A 14 0.82 22.07 19.87
C LYS A 14 1.90 22.54 20.85
N LYS A 15 1.62 22.54 22.17
CA LYS A 15 2.60 22.90 23.21
C LYS A 15 3.81 21.97 23.23
N MET A 16 3.61 20.66 23.03
CA MET A 16 4.74 19.72 22.91
C MET A 16 5.61 20.03 21.68
N ARG A 17 5.00 20.39 20.54
CA ARG A 17 5.73 20.75 19.34
C ARG A 17 6.47 22.09 19.46
N GLU A 18 5.98 23.05 20.25
CA GLU A 18 6.66 24.32 20.54
C GLU A 18 8.03 24.13 21.22
N LEU A 19 8.28 22.98 21.86
CA LEU A 19 9.59 22.65 22.47
C LEU A 19 10.69 22.33 21.43
N PHE A 20 10.31 22.08 20.17
CA PHE A 20 11.26 21.82 19.09
C PHE A 20 11.53 23.13 18.36
N ILE A 21 12.69 23.69 18.63
CA ILE A 21 13.15 24.97 18.10
C ILE A 21 14.27 24.76 17.08
N PRO A 22 14.46 25.69 16.14
CA PRO A 22 15.61 25.65 15.24
C PRO A 22 16.91 26.02 15.96
N GLU A 23 18.02 25.91 15.25
CA GLU A 23 19.30 26.44 15.68
C GLU A 23 19.22 27.97 15.89
N GLU A 24 20.14 28.50 16.70
CA GLU A 24 20.19 29.94 17.00
C GLU A 24 20.33 30.76 15.71
N GLY A 25 19.55 31.81 15.58
CA GLY A 25 19.52 32.67 14.40
C GLY A 25 18.80 32.09 13.18
N HIS A 26 18.23 30.87 13.29
CA HIS A 26 17.52 30.19 12.20
C HIS A 26 15.99 30.21 12.43
N ARG A 27 15.27 29.79 11.40
CA ARG A 27 13.83 29.53 11.47
C ARG A 27 13.58 28.03 11.32
N TRP A 28 12.53 27.53 11.96
CA TRP A 28 12.04 26.17 11.71
C TRP A 28 11.40 26.09 10.32
N GLY A 29 11.90 25.20 9.47
CA GLY A 29 11.32 24.89 8.18
C GLY A 29 10.73 23.47 8.18
N SER A 30 9.48 23.34 7.73
CA SER A 30 8.83 22.07 7.45
C SER A 30 8.65 21.91 5.95
N PHE A 31 9.09 20.81 5.40
CA PHE A 31 9.03 20.46 3.99
C PHE A 31 8.27 19.14 3.83
N ASP A 32 7.07 19.20 3.26
CA ASP A 32 6.16 18.06 3.12
C ASP A 32 5.93 17.72 1.65
N TYR A 33 6.08 16.44 1.28
CA TYR A 33 5.78 16.00 -0.08
C TYR A 33 4.30 16.13 -0.40
N SER A 34 3.96 16.99 -1.33
CA SER A 34 2.59 17.16 -1.79
C SER A 34 2.11 15.94 -2.56
N GLN A 35 1.20 15.17 -1.94
CA GLN A 35 0.60 13.97 -2.54
C GLN A 35 1.65 12.95 -3.02
N GLN A 36 2.63 12.63 -2.19
CA GLN A 36 3.73 11.72 -2.52
C GLN A 36 3.24 10.36 -3.04
N GLU A 37 2.39 9.67 -2.29
CA GLU A 37 1.86 8.34 -2.68
C GLU A 37 1.06 8.37 -3.99
N PRO A 38 0.12 9.31 -4.22
CA PRO A 38 -0.54 9.47 -5.51
C PRO A 38 0.40 9.65 -6.70
N ARG A 39 1.44 10.47 -6.56
CA ARG A 39 2.45 10.69 -7.62
C ARG A 39 3.25 9.43 -7.94
N ILE A 40 3.56 8.63 -6.93
CA ILE A 40 4.19 7.32 -7.09
C ILE A 40 3.27 6.34 -7.84
N VAL A 41 1.97 6.32 -7.52
CA VAL A 41 0.98 5.50 -8.26
C VAL A 41 0.95 5.88 -9.72
N VAL A 42 0.90 7.18 -10.02
CA VAL A 42 0.89 7.69 -11.40
C VAL A 42 2.20 7.36 -12.12
N HIS A 43 3.35 7.48 -11.45
CA HIS A 43 4.65 7.06 -11.99
C HIS A 43 4.61 5.59 -12.46
N TYR A 44 4.18 4.68 -11.60
CA TYR A 44 4.13 3.26 -11.95
C TYR A 44 3.04 2.95 -12.99
N ALA A 45 1.91 3.66 -12.95
CA ALA A 45 0.86 3.48 -13.96
C ALA A 45 1.37 3.86 -15.36
N ILE A 46 2.02 5.01 -15.50
CA ILE A 46 2.62 5.45 -16.77
C ILE A 46 3.69 4.47 -17.23
N LYS A 47 4.63 4.10 -16.33
CA LYS A 47 5.77 3.25 -16.63
C LYS A 47 5.40 1.82 -17.01
N LYS A 48 4.33 1.25 -16.41
CA LYS A 48 4.02 -0.18 -16.48
C LYS A 48 2.72 -0.54 -17.23
N ILE A 49 1.75 0.35 -17.27
CA ILE A 49 0.36 0.00 -17.64
C ILE A 49 -0.16 0.81 -18.82
N MET A 50 0.11 2.11 -18.86
CA MET A 50 -0.55 3.03 -19.78
C MET A 50 0.12 3.03 -21.15
N LYS A 51 -0.71 3.12 -22.21
CA LYS A 51 -0.21 3.42 -23.54
C LYS A 51 0.42 4.82 -23.57
N THR A 52 1.34 5.04 -24.50
CA THR A 52 2.13 6.27 -24.56
C THR A 52 1.28 7.55 -24.52
N GLU A 53 0.17 7.61 -25.24
CA GLU A 53 -0.68 8.82 -25.30
C GLU A 53 -1.50 9.03 -24.01
N GLU A 54 -2.07 7.95 -23.44
CA GLU A 54 -2.75 8.01 -22.13
C GLU A 54 -1.78 8.46 -21.03
N GLY A 55 -0.55 7.93 -21.06
CA GLY A 55 0.51 8.30 -20.13
C GLY A 55 0.92 9.75 -20.25
N LYS A 56 1.08 10.29 -21.48
CA LYS A 56 1.38 11.70 -21.72
C LYS A 56 0.27 12.62 -21.22
N ALA A 57 -1.00 12.27 -21.47
CA ALA A 57 -2.14 13.06 -21.02
C ALA A 57 -2.21 13.13 -19.49
N LEU A 58 -2.03 11.97 -18.81
CA LEU A 58 -2.02 11.92 -17.35
C LEU A 58 -0.80 12.67 -16.77
N LYS A 59 0.38 12.51 -17.38
CA LYS A 59 1.59 13.25 -17.01
C LYS A 59 1.36 14.76 -17.07
N LYS A 60 0.79 15.26 -18.17
CA LYS A 60 0.49 16.69 -18.34
C LYS A 60 -0.40 17.24 -17.22
N GLN A 61 -1.42 16.46 -16.79
CA GLN A 61 -2.29 16.84 -15.69
C GLN A 61 -1.55 16.94 -14.35
N PHE A 62 -0.55 16.08 -14.12
CA PHE A 62 0.22 16.03 -12.86
C PHE A 62 1.44 16.95 -12.84
N ASP A 63 1.93 17.38 -14.00
CA ASP A 63 3.02 18.37 -14.08
C ASP A 63 2.54 19.78 -13.75
N ASP A 64 1.23 20.03 -13.77
CA ASP A 64 0.67 21.25 -13.19
C ASP A 64 0.91 21.27 -11.67
N SER A 65 1.47 22.38 -11.19
CA SER A 65 1.77 22.59 -9.77
C SER A 65 0.53 22.54 -8.87
N LYS A 66 -0.66 22.76 -9.42
CA LYS A 66 -1.96 22.74 -8.73
C LYS A 66 -2.67 21.38 -8.85
N ALA A 67 -2.06 20.39 -9.50
CA ALA A 67 -2.68 19.09 -9.71
C ALA A 67 -3.04 18.39 -8.40
N ASP A 68 -4.31 18.12 -8.22
CA ASP A 68 -4.85 17.33 -7.10
C ASP A 68 -5.36 15.99 -7.62
N PHE A 69 -4.62 14.91 -7.32
CA PHE A 69 -5.00 13.54 -7.72
C PHE A 69 -6.42 13.18 -7.30
N HIS A 70 -6.81 13.56 -6.09
CA HIS A 70 -8.14 13.23 -5.60
C HIS A 70 -9.22 13.98 -6.36
N GLN A 71 -8.95 15.23 -6.76
CA GLN A 71 -9.87 16.02 -7.60
C GLN A 71 -9.92 15.46 -9.02
N ILE A 72 -8.77 15.15 -9.64
CA ILE A 72 -8.70 14.54 -10.96
C ILE A 72 -9.53 13.24 -10.99
N VAL A 73 -9.37 12.39 -9.99
CA VAL A 73 -10.14 11.15 -9.89
C VAL A 73 -11.63 11.41 -9.62
N ALA A 74 -11.95 12.41 -8.80
CA ALA A 74 -13.33 12.83 -8.54
C ALA A 74 -14.04 13.22 -9.83
N ASP A 75 -13.40 14.05 -10.66
CA ASP A 75 -13.91 14.51 -11.93
C ASP A 75 -14.09 13.35 -12.94
N MET A 76 -13.09 12.48 -13.05
CA MET A 76 -13.15 11.30 -13.92
C MET A 76 -14.25 10.32 -13.52
N ALA A 77 -14.44 10.09 -12.22
CA ALA A 77 -15.43 9.15 -11.71
C ALA A 77 -16.81 9.78 -11.46
N LYS A 78 -16.92 11.12 -11.55
CA LYS A 78 -18.12 11.92 -11.21
C LYS A 78 -18.60 11.66 -9.77
N ILE A 79 -17.67 11.77 -8.83
CA ILE A 79 -17.92 11.62 -7.39
C ILE A 79 -17.34 12.83 -6.65
N SER A 80 -17.69 13.00 -5.36
CA SER A 80 -17.09 14.07 -4.56
C SER A 80 -15.59 13.83 -4.30
N ARG A 81 -14.81 14.91 -4.16
CA ARG A 81 -13.39 14.84 -3.81
C ARG A 81 -13.14 14.03 -2.52
N LYS A 82 -14.04 14.16 -1.52
CA LYS A 82 -13.98 13.39 -0.28
C LYS A 82 -14.11 11.89 -0.54
N GLN A 83 -15.07 11.48 -1.35
CA GLN A 83 -15.23 10.08 -1.76
C GLN A 83 -14.02 9.58 -2.57
N ALA A 84 -13.54 10.38 -3.53
CA ALA A 84 -12.33 10.05 -4.29
C ALA A 84 -11.11 9.87 -3.39
N LYS A 85 -10.90 10.74 -2.39
CA LYS A 85 -9.81 10.59 -1.41
C LYS A 85 -9.93 9.27 -0.63
N THR A 86 -11.11 8.96 -0.12
CA THR A 86 -11.35 7.72 0.64
C THR A 86 -11.13 6.48 -0.22
N ILE A 87 -11.64 6.48 -1.47
CA ILE A 87 -11.47 5.37 -2.41
C ILE A 87 -9.99 5.21 -2.80
N ASN A 88 -9.32 6.30 -3.17
CA ASN A 88 -7.92 6.26 -3.59
C ASN A 88 -7.03 5.67 -2.49
N LEU A 89 -7.09 6.24 -1.30
CA LEU A 89 -6.34 5.74 -0.16
C LEU A 89 -6.73 4.29 0.16
N GLY A 90 -8.03 4.00 0.20
CA GLY A 90 -8.52 2.67 0.48
C GLY A 90 -8.00 1.62 -0.51
N LEU A 91 -8.01 1.92 -1.80
CA LEU A 91 -7.51 1.00 -2.83
C LEU A 91 -5.99 0.80 -2.76
N PHE A 92 -5.23 1.86 -2.44
CA PHE A 92 -3.80 1.74 -2.18
C PHE A 92 -3.51 0.80 -1.01
N TYR A 93 -4.42 0.77 -0.04
CA TYR A 93 -4.34 -0.12 1.13
C TYR A 93 -5.10 -1.44 0.98
N GLY A 94 -5.55 -1.79 -0.23
CA GLY A 94 -6.24 -3.05 -0.51
C GLY A 94 -7.67 -3.13 0.06
N MET A 95 -8.35 -2.00 0.15
CA MET A 95 -9.73 -1.92 0.64
C MET A 95 -10.69 -2.58 -0.34
N GLY A 96 -11.53 -3.49 0.16
CA GLY A 96 -12.65 -4.05 -0.57
C GLY A 96 -13.96 -3.27 -0.37
N LYS A 97 -15.01 -3.68 -1.12
CA LYS A 97 -16.34 -3.04 -1.11
C LYS A 97 -16.95 -2.90 0.29
N GLY A 98 -16.83 -3.92 1.15
CA GLY A 98 -17.39 -3.88 2.51
C GLY A 98 -16.74 -2.82 3.42
N LYS A 99 -15.42 -2.61 3.29
CA LYS A 99 -14.74 -1.55 4.03
C LYS A 99 -15.10 -0.18 3.48
N LEU A 100 -15.21 -0.03 2.14
CA LEU A 100 -15.67 1.21 1.51
C LEU A 100 -17.08 1.60 1.99
N GLN A 101 -17.98 0.61 2.08
CA GLN A 101 -19.33 0.78 2.60
C GLN A 101 -19.30 1.38 4.02
N ALA A 102 -18.51 0.83 4.91
CA ALA A 102 -18.39 1.29 6.28
C ALA A 102 -17.78 2.70 6.39
N GLU A 103 -16.69 2.96 5.64
CA GLU A 103 -15.97 4.25 5.69
C GLU A 103 -16.78 5.43 5.17
N LEU A 104 -17.65 5.18 4.18
CA LEU A 104 -18.50 6.23 3.58
C LEU A 104 -19.94 6.19 4.05
N ASN A 105 -20.28 5.30 4.98
CA ASN A 105 -21.64 5.08 5.48
C ASN A 105 -22.67 4.88 4.34
N LEU A 106 -22.34 4.02 3.38
CA LEU A 106 -23.18 3.71 2.22
C LEU A 106 -23.94 2.40 2.44
N ASP A 107 -25.06 2.23 1.73
CA ASP A 107 -25.65 0.91 1.61
C ASP A 107 -24.84 0.00 0.66
N THR A 108 -25.17 -1.29 0.62
CA THR A 108 -24.44 -2.28 -0.17
C THR A 108 -24.48 -1.99 -1.67
N LEU A 109 -25.63 -1.49 -2.19
CA LEU A 109 -25.79 -1.19 -3.62
C LEU A 109 -25.04 0.08 -3.99
N GLN A 110 -25.12 1.12 -3.17
CA GLN A 110 -24.37 2.37 -3.33
C GLN A 110 -22.85 2.11 -3.32
N ALA A 111 -22.35 1.35 -2.34
CA ALA A 111 -20.94 1.00 -2.26
C ALA A 111 -20.46 0.19 -3.48
N LYS A 112 -21.27 -0.76 -3.94
CA LYS A 112 -20.99 -1.53 -5.16
C LYS A 112 -20.94 -0.63 -6.40
N THR A 113 -21.96 0.20 -6.59
CA THR A 113 -22.08 1.11 -7.73
C THR A 113 -20.89 2.09 -7.78
N LEU A 114 -20.55 2.68 -6.64
CA LEU A 114 -19.43 3.60 -6.49
C LEU A 114 -18.09 2.91 -6.82
N PHE A 115 -17.85 1.72 -6.24
CA PHE A 115 -16.65 0.94 -6.47
C PHE A 115 -16.49 0.52 -7.94
N ASP A 116 -17.54 0.03 -8.56
CA ASP A 116 -17.54 -0.42 -9.96
C ASP A 116 -17.40 0.78 -10.91
N THR A 117 -18.02 1.93 -10.61
CA THR A 117 -17.88 3.17 -11.38
C THR A 117 -16.45 3.70 -11.32
N TYR A 118 -15.85 3.73 -10.13
CA TYR A 118 -14.45 4.13 -9.96
C TYR A 118 -13.53 3.26 -10.83
N HIS A 119 -13.61 1.94 -10.72
CA HIS A 119 -12.74 1.05 -11.50
C HIS A 119 -12.94 1.12 -13.01
N ARG A 120 -14.16 1.45 -13.46
CA ARG A 120 -14.44 1.67 -14.88
C ARG A 120 -13.86 3.00 -15.38
N LYS A 121 -13.90 4.05 -14.57
CA LYS A 121 -13.43 5.40 -14.95
C LYS A 121 -11.94 5.62 -14.70
N VAL A 122 -11.37 4.93 -13.72
CA VAL A 122 -9.95 5.02 -13.34
C VAL A 122 -9.30 3.61 -13.39
N PRO A 123 -9.28 2.97 -14.58
CA PRO A 123 -8.89 1.56 -14.68
C PRO A 123 -7.42 1.30 -14.39
N PHE A 124 -6.55 2.30 -14.51
CA PHE A 124 -5.11 2.12 -14.31
C PHE A 124 -4.74 1.73 -12.89
N VAL A 125 -5.46 2.22 -11.87
CA VAL A 125 -5.20 1.86 -10.46
C VAL A 125 -5.47 0.38 -10.24
N LYS A 126 -6.60 -0.12 -10.76
CA LYS A 126 -6.93 -1.55 -10.65
C LYS A 126 -5.95 -2.42 -11.43
N LYS A 127 -5.63 -2.05 -12.68
CA LYS A 127 -4.67 -2.80 -13.52
C LYS A 127 -3.29 -2.87 -12.84
N LEU A 128 -2.82 -1.77 -12.23
CA LEU A 128 -1.57 -1.74 -11.49
C LEU A 128 -1.62 -2.67 -10.27
N SER A 129 -2.70 -2.61 -9.50
CA SER A 129 -2.90 -3.47 -8.32
C SER A 129 -2.93 -4.97 -8.70
N ASP A 130 -3.74 -5.33 -9.70
CA ASP A 130 -3.88 -6.73 -10.14
C ASP A 130 -2.56 -7.26 -10.73
N GLY A 131 -1.86 -6.44 -11.52
CA GLY A 131 -0.54 -6.80 -12.07
C GLY A 131 0.51 -7.02 -11.00
N LEU A 132 0.58 -6.14 -10.01
CA LEU A 132 1.51 -6.28 -8.87
C LEU A 132 1.16 -7.48 -7.98
N MET A 133 -0.11 -7.73 -7.74
CA MET A 133 -0.55 -8.91 -7.00
C MET A 133 -0.15 -10.19 -7.73
N GLY A 134 -0.36 -10.25 -9.05
CA GLY A 134 0.09 -11.37 -9.89
C GLY A 134 1.61 -11.55 -9.84
N PHE A 135 2.37 -10.47 -9.99
CA PHE A 135 3.83 -10.49 -9.90
C PHE A 135 4.31 -10.97 -8.52
N ALA A 136 3.71 -10.46 -7.44
CA ALA A 136 4.04 -10.87 -6.07
C ALA A 136 3.69 -12.35 -5.81
N LYS A 137 2.60 -12.87 -6.38
CA LYS A 137 2.26 -14.30 -6.31
C LYS A 137 3.30 -15.18 -7.01
N SER A 138 3.77 -14.76 -8.18
CA SER A 138 4.74 -15.52 -8.96
C SER A 138 6.16 -15.41 -8.40
N ASN A 139 6.63 -14.20 -8.12
CA ASN A 139 8.03 -13.93 -7.76
C ASN A 139 8.29 -13.93 -6.26
N LYS A 140 7.26 -13.92 -5.41
CA LYS A 140 7.34 -13.87 -3.93
C LYS A 140 7.98 -12.59 -3.39
N LEU A 141 8.12 -11.58 -4.22
CA LEU A 141 8.69 -10.28 -3.86
C LEU A 141 8.22 -9.18 -4.83
N ILE A 142 8.41 -7.93 -4.43
CA ILE A 142 8.29 -6.72 -5.25
C ILE A 142 9.49 -5.81 -4.95
N PHE A 143 9.80 -4.90 -5.89
CA PHE A 143 10.88 -3.93 -5.74
C PHE A 143 10.34 -2.51 -5.71
N THR A 144 10.90 -1.67 -4.83
CA THR A 144 10.59 -0.24 -4.71
C THR A 144 11.39 0.58 -5.72
N LEU A 145 11.35 1.93 -5.63
CA LEU A 145 12.06 2.83 -6.56
C LEU A 145 13.59 2.70 -6.50
N GLU A 146 14.14 2.42 -5.31
CA GLU A 146 15.59 2.21 -5.09
C GLU A 146 15.92 0.72 -4.95
N ASP A 147 15.22 -0.13 -5.70
CA ASP A 147 15.42 -1.58 -5.79
C ASP A 147 15.44 -2.32 -4.44
N ARG A 148 14.91 -1.70 -3.38
CA ARG A 148 14.65 -2.43 -2.14
C ARG A 148 13.51 -3.41 -2.37
N PHE A 149 13.68 -4.63 -1.89
CA PHE A 149 12.66 -5.67 -2.06
C PHE A 149 11.81 -5.87 -0.81
N CYS A 150 10.53 -6.18 -1.04
CA CYS A 150 9.60 -6.65 -0.03
C CYS A 150 9.16 -8.07 -0.36
N ARG A 151 9.36 -9.00 0.59
CA ARG A 151 9.07 -10.42 0.41
C ARG A 151 7.64 -10.79 0.78
N PHE A 152 7.11 -11.81 0.08
CA PHE A 152 5.85 -12.50 0.37
C PHE A 152 6.16 -13.98 0.64
N ASP A 153 6.85 -14.25 1.75
CA ASP A 153 7.41 -15.55 2.13
C ASP A 153 6.52 -16.36 3.07
N LYS A 154 5.37 -15.79 3.45
CA LYS A 154 4.33 -16.51 4.18
C LYS A 154 3.29 -17.08 3.23
N TYR A 155 2.74 -18.20 3.60
CA TYR A 155 1.74 -18.93 2.81
C TYR A 155 0.45 -19.08 3.60
N GLU A 156 -0.64 -19.11 2.86
CA GLU A 156 -1.98 -19.37 3.38
C GLU A 156 -2.69 -20.37 2.50
N SER A 157 -3.63 -21.13 3.07
CA SER A 157 -4.44 -22.08 2.32
C SER A 157 -5.33 -21.38 1.30
N VAL A 158 -5.46 -21.97 0.12
CA VAL A 158 -6.42 -21.52 -0.90
C VAL A 158 -7.85 -21.85 -0.48
N ASN A 159 -8.03 -22.95 0.25
CA ASN A 159 -9.34 -23.45 0.69
C ASN A 159 -9.80 -22.78 1.99
N LYS A 160 -10.01 -21.46 1.96
CA LYS A 160 -10.60 -20.71 3.08
C LYS A 160 -12.09 -20.54 2.86
N ARG A 161 -12.89 -20.79 3.88
CA ARG A 161 -14.32 -20.46 3.90
C ARG A 161 -14.58 -19.39 4.95
N TRP A 162 -15.43 -18.45 4.59
CA TRP A 162 -15.92 -17.44 5.53
C TRP A 162 -16.98 -18.08 6.45
N ASN A 163 -16.73 -18.07 7.75
CA ASN A 163 -17.70 -18.48 8.73
C ASN A 163 -18.51 -17.24 9.21
N ASN A 164 -19.78 -17.22 8.83
CA ASN A 164 -20.67 -16.10 9.18
C ASN A 164 -20.97 -15.99 10.68
N LYS A 165 -20.90 -17.10 11.45
CA LYS A 165 -21.18 -17.11 12.88
C LYS A 165 -20.09 -16.38 13.67
N ILE A 166 -18.81 -16.66 13.36
CA ILE A 166 -17.68 -16.07 14.06
C ILE A 166 -17.03 -14.91 13.29
N ARG A 167 -17.53 -14.57 12.09
CA ARG A 167 -17.02 -13.51 11.20
C ARG A 167 -15.51 -13.62 10.93
N LYS A 168 -15.02 -14.83 10.71
CA LYS A 168 -13.61 -15.14 10.40
C LYS A 168 -13.51 -16.15 9.27
N PHE A 169 -12.36 -16.16 8.59
CA PHE A 169 -12.03 -17.23 7.68
C PHE A 169 -11.56 -18.45 8.47
N GLU A 170 -12.00 -19.61 8.05
CA GLU A 170 -11.60 -20.92 8.58
C GLU A 170 -11.03 -21.77 7.45
N GLU A 171 -10.06 -22.59 7.78
CA GLU A 171 -9.54 -23.64 6.91
C GLU A 171 -10.22 -24.97 7.21
N TRP A 172 -10.33 -25.81 6.19
CA TRP A 172 -10.78 -27.16 6.36
C TRP A 172 -9.72 -28.00 7.07
N ASP A 173 -10.15 -28.78 8.06
CA ASP A 173 -9.35 -29.88 8.55
C ASP A 173 -9.19 -30.91 7.42
N PRO A 174 -7.95 -31.29 7.03
CA PRO A 174 -7.73 -32.36 6.04
C PRO A 174 -8.29 -33.71 6.44
N LYS A 175 -8.61 -33.90 7.72
CA LYS A 175 -9.29 -35.07 8.26
C LYS A 175 -10.81 -34.95 8.31
N ALA A 176 -11.36 -33.78 7.99
CA ALA A 176 -12.80 -33.57 7.99
C ALA A 176 -13.48 -34.49 6.97
N LYS A 177 -14.41 -35.31 7.42
CA LYS A 177 -15.24 -36.17 6.56
C LYS A 177 -16.42 -35.38 6.02
N GLU A 178 -16.64 -35.46 4.71
CA GLU A 178 -17.85 -34.95 4.09
C GLU A 178 -19.02 -35.91 4.39
N ILE A 179 -20.04 -35.42 5.07
CA ILE A 179 -21.29 -36.15 5.30
C ILE A 179 -22.37 -35.50 4.43
N LYS A 180 -22.81 -36.22 3.38
CA LYS A 180 -23.98 -35.83 2.59
C LYS A 180 -25.24 -36.03 3.42
N GLN A 181 -25.97 -34.95 3.66
CA GLN A 181 -27.26 -35.01 4.34
C GLN A 181 -28.39 -35.41 3.35
N LYS A 182 -29.51 -35.89 3.88
CA LYS A 182 -30.65 -36.34 3.07
C LYS A 182 -31.29 -35.23 2.23
N ASP A 183 -31.07 -33.96 2.60
CA ASP A 183 -31.52 -32.74 1.87
C ASP A 183 -30.55 -32.28 0.77
N GLY A 184 -29.50 -33.07 0.50
CA GLY A 184 -28.47 -32.72 -0.50
C GLY A 184 -27.39 -31.76 0.00
N THR A 185 -27.51 -31.24 1.23
CA THR A 185 -26.45 -30.42 1.82
C THR A 185 -25.28 -31.27 2.30
N ILE A 186 -24.07 -30.67 2.25
CA ILE A 186 -22.85 -31.30 2.73
C ILE A 186 -22.51 -30.74 4.09
N LYS A 187 -22.55 -31.58 5.12
CA LYS A 187 -22.03 -31.30 6.45
C LYS A 187 -20.65 -31.89 6.60
N TYR A 188 -19.78 -31.23 7.32
CA TYR A 188 -18.43 -31.69 7.56
C TYR A 188 -18.25 -31.99 9.04
N GLU A 189 -17.70 -33.18 9.32
CA GLU A 189 -17.34 -33.62 10.67
C GLU A 189 -15.84 -33.40 10.84
N GLY A 190 -15.43 -32.49 11.72
CA GLY A 190 -14.03 -32.15 11.99
C GLY A 190 -13.91 -30.74 12.57
N ASP A 191 -12.80 -30.48 13.22
CA ASP A 191 -12.50 -29.17 13.81
C ASP A 191 -12.08 -28.16 12.74
N HIS A 192 -12.67 -26.97 12.77
CA HIS A 192 -12.23 -25.84 11.97
C HIS A 192 -10.98 -25.23 12.59
N VAL A 193 -9.90 -25.23 11.85
CA VAL A 193 -8.64 -24.61 12.27
C VAL A 193 -8.57 -23.19 11.71
N PRO A 194 -8.31 -22.17 12.55
CA PRO A 194 -8.10 -20.82 12.05
C PRO A 194 -6.96 -20.79 11.02
N PRO A 195 -7.09 -20.02 9.92
CA PRO A 195 -6.04 -19.97 8.91
C PRO A 195 -4.73 -19.50 9.55
N LYS A 196 -3.73 -20.37 9.52
CA LYS A 196 -2.40 -20.07 10.04
C LYS A 196 -1.50 -19.60 8.90
N LEU A 197 -0.76 -18.53 9.15
CA LEU A 197 0.33 -18.14 8.25
C LEU A 197 1.48 -19.12 8.42
N LEU A 198 1.81 -19.80 7.32
CA LEU A 198 2.82 -20.85 7.29
C LEU A 198 4.10 -20.33 6.60
N SER A 199 5.26 -20.79 7.04
CA SER A 199 6.46 -20.72 6.24
C SER A 199 6.34 -21.61 5.01
N LYS A 200 7.20 -21.43 4.00
CA LYS A 200 7.20 -22.30 2.80
C LYS A 200 7.37 -23.78 3.18
N LYS A 201 8.24 -24.09 4.15
CA LYS A 201 8.48 -25.45 4.63
C LYS A 201 7.23 -26.08 5.27
N GLU A 202 6.60 -25.36 6.20
CA GLU A 202 5.37 -25.81 6.86
C GLU A 202 4.22 -26.02 5.85
N ALA A 203 4.05 -25.07 4.92
CA ALA A 203 3.04 -25.18 3.86
C ALA A 203 3.29 -26.39 2.96
N TRP A 204 4.56 -26.68 2.64
CA TRP A 204 4.95 -27.83 1.84
C TRP A 204 4.67 -29.16 2.54
N GLU A 205 5.02 -29.30 3.81
CA GLU A 205 4.72 -30.52 4.59
C GLU A 205 3.20 -30.74 4.72
N ARG A 206 2.46 -29.67 4.99
CA ARG A 206 1.00 -29.74 5.06
C ARG A 206 0.38 -30.11 3.70
N PHE A 207 0.90 -29.56 2.60
CA PHE A 207 0.48 -29.93 1.25
C PHE A 207 0.70 -31.42 0.98
N LYS A 208 1.87 -31.99 1.28
CA LYS A 208 2.14 -33.41 1.10
C LYS A 208 1.11 -34.25 1.81
N LEU A 209 0.83 -33.97 3.08
CA LEU A 209 -0.16 -34.69 3.86
C LEU A 209 -1.55 -34.63 3.24
N GLN A 210 -2.00 -33.44 2.84
CA GLN A 210 -3.32 -33.23 2.25
C GLN A 210 -3.44 -33.92 0.87
N PHE A 211 -2.42 -33.76 0.03
CA PHE A 211 -2.41 -34.37 -1.30
C PHE A 211 -2.41 -35.88 -1.23
N ASN A 212 -1.51 -36.47 -0.44
CA ASN A 212 -1.36 -37.90 -0.31
C ASN A 212 -2.56 -38.60 0.36
N ALA A 213 -3.37 -37.83 1.14
CA ALA A 213 -4.61 -38.34 1.70
C ALA A 213 -5.75 -38.46 0.67
N LYS A 214 -5.71 -37.64 -0.40
CA LYS A 214 -6.77 -37.58 -1.42
C LYS A 214 -6.41 -38.22 -2.75
N SER A 215 -5.13 -38.36 -3.06
CA SER A 215 -4.63 -38.86 -4.33
C SER A 215 -4.20 -40.34 -4.24
N LYS A 216 -4.52 -41.10 -5.28
CA LYS A 216 -4.00 -42.49 -5.42
C LYS A 216 -2.50 -42.57 -5.63
N LYS A 217 -1.93 -41.53 -6.31
CA LYS A 217 -0.48 -41.39 -6.49
C LYS A 217 0.08 -40.50 -5.38
N LYS A 218 1.20 -40.91 -4.79
CA LYS A 218 1.92 -40.06 -3.82
C LYS A 218 2.62 -38.91 -4.52
N ILE A 219 2.73 -37.76 -3.85
CA ILE A 219 3.30 -36.54 -4.44
C ILE A 219 4.76 -36.71 -4.88
N GLU A 220 5.49 -37.62 -4.25
CA GLU A 220 6.87 -37.97 -4.58
C GLU A 220 7.03 -38.58 -5.96
N GLN A 221 5.96 -39.14 -6.52
CA GLN A 221 5.93 -39.78 -7.85
C GLN A 221 5.78 -38.79 -9.00
N PHE A 222 5.59 -37.51 -8.69
CA PHE A 222 5.46 -36.43 -9.66
C PHE A 222 6.77 -35.67 -9.86
N THR A 223 6.95 -35.08 -11.05
CA THR A 223 8.06 -34.20 -11.34
C THR A 223 8.00 -32.94 -10.46
N GLU A 224 9.11 -32.22 -10.32
CA GLU A 224 9.15 -30.99 -9.54
C GLU A 224 8.17 -29.95 -10.06
N LYS A 225 8.03 -29.81 -11.39
CA LYS A 225 7.09 -28.90 -12.04
C LYS A 225 5.63 -29.24 -11.70
N GLU A 226 5.26 -30.51 -11.76
CA GLU A 226 3.93 -30.98 -11.37
C GLU A 226 3.68 -30.80 -9.88
N ARG A 227 4.65 -31.09 -9.03
CA ARG A 227 4.56 -30.86 -7.59
C ARG A 227 4.34 -29.38 -7.27
N GLN A 228 5.04 -28.49 -7.96
CA GLN A 228 4.86 -27.06 -7.80
C GLN A 228 3.47 -26.59 -8.27
N PHE A 229 2.98 -27.12 -9.39
CA PHE A 229 1.61 -26.87 -9.88
C PHE A 229 0.57 -27.28 -8.81
N TRP A 230 0.63 -28.53 -8.34
CA TRP A 230 -0.29 -29.00 -7.31
C TRP A 230 -0.19 -28.25 -6.00
N PHE A 231 1.02 -27.82 -5.61
CA PHE A 231 1.21 -26.98 -4.41
C PHE A 231 0.41 -25.68 -4.50
N THR A 232 0.37 -25.02 -5.67
CA THR A 232 -0.35 -23.77 -5.86
C THR A 232 -1.88 -23.91 -5.78
N GLU A 233 -2.40 -25.11 -5.98
CA GLU A 233 -3.84 -25.42 -5.79
C GLU A 233 -4.23 -25.48 -4.30
N TYR A 234 -3.28 -25.69 -3.41
CA TYR A 234 -3.50 -25.81 -1.97
C TYR A 234 -3.05 -24.57 -1.19
N PHE A 235 -1.95 -23.97 -1.61
CA PHE A 235 -1.34 -22.84 -0.89
C PHE A 235 -0.94 -21.69 -1.83
N THR A 236 -1.18 -20.48 -1.36
CA THR A 236 -0.79 -19.24 -2.08
C THR A 236 0.02 -18.35 -1.15
N PRO A 237 0.94 -17.50 -1.70
CA PRO A 237 1.60 -16.49 -0.88
C PRO A 237 0.59 -15.58 -0.22
N ALA A 238 0.74 -15.41 1.09
CA ALA A 238 -0.12 -14.57 1.89
C ALA A 238 0.11 -13.08 1.63
N PHE A 239 -0.91 -12.27 1.85
CA PHE A 239 -0.87 -10.81 1.78
C PHE A 239 -0.49 -10.21 0.43
N THR A 240 -0.52 -10.98 -0.66
CA THR A 240 -0.18 -10.44 -2.00
C THR A 240 -1.12 -9.31 -2.44
N TYR A 241 -2.33 -9.25 -1.91
CA TYR A 241 -3.26 -8.13 -2.11
C TYR A 241 -2.72 -6.80 -1.56
N LYS A 242 -1.73 -6.82 -0.67
CA LYS A 242 -1.02 -5.64 -0.16
C LYS A 242 0.15 -5.21 -1.04
N ALA A 243 0.39 -5.87 -2.19
CA ALA A 243 1.56 -5.59 -3.02
C ALA A 243 1.62 -4.13 -3.46
N LEU A 244 0.50 -3.55 -3.91
CA LEU A 244 0.43 -2.14 -4.30
C LEU A 244 0.76 -1.22 -3.13
N ASN A 245 0.16 -1.45 -1.95
CA ASN A 245 0.46 -0.66 -0.75
C ASN A 245 1.95 -0.71 -0.37
N ARG A 246 2.52 -1.92 -0.33
CA ARG A 246 3.94 -2.09 0.01
C ARG A 246 4.88 -1.43 -1.00
N LEU A 247 4.52 -1.48 -2.29
CA LEU A 247 5.27 -0.78 -3.33
C LEU A 247 5.23 0.72 -3.10
N ILE A 248 4.04 1.29 -2.92
CA ILE A 248 3.86 2.75 -2.78
C ILE A 248 4.54 3.26 -1.52
N GLN A 249 4.23 2.69 -0.35
CA GLN A 249 4.82 3.11 0.92
C GLN A 249 6.33 2.89 0.97
N GLY A 250 6.81 1.77 0.42
CA GLY A 250 8.24 1.49 0.31
C GLY A 250 8.94 2.53 -0.57
N SER A 251 8.36 2.86 -1.72
CA SER A 251 8.91 3.87 -2.64
C SER A 251 8.82 5.29 -2.06
N ALA A 252 7.77 5.62 -1.31
CA ALA A 252 7.68 6.89 -0.59
C ALA A 252 8.79 7.01 0.46
N ALA A 253 9.04 5.94 1.22
CA ALA A 253 10.16 5.89 2.16
C ALA A 253 11.54 5.98 1.46
N ASP A 254 11.67 5.43 0.24
CA ASP A 254 12.90 5.59 -0.54
C ASP A 254 13.14 7.06 -0.88
N MET A 255 12.12 7.77 -1.37
CA MET A 255 12.23 9.19 -1.73
C MET A 255 12.67 10.02 -0.53
N THR A 256 11.99 9.88 0.62
CA THR A 256 12.33 10.66 1.81
C THR A 256 13.73 10.34 2.33
N LYS A 257 14.11 9.06 2.39
CA LYS A 257 15.45 8.65 2.83
C LYS A 257 16.55 9.11 1.88
N LYS A 258 16.32 9.03 0.56
CA LYS A 258 17.28 9.53 -0.44
C LYS A 258 17.47 11.03 -0.30
N ALA A 259 16.37 11.78 -0.11
CA ALA A 259 16.45 13.22 0.14
C ALA A 259 17.28 13.53 1.39
N MET A 260 17.08 12.79 2.49
CA MET A 260 17.90 12.97 3.72
C MET A 260 19.38 12.75 3.47
N VAL A 261 19.75 11.72 2.71
CA VAL A 261 21.17 11.44 2.35
C VAL A 261 21.75 12.57 1.52
N LEU A 262 21.03 13.02 0.47
CA LEU A 262 21.48 14.09 -0.41
C LEU A 262 21.56 15.45 0.32
N LEU A 263 20.70 15.71 1.30
CA LEU A 263 20.77 16.90 2.15
C LEU A 263 22.00 16.83 3.07
N TYR A 264 22.24 15.67 3.68
CA TYR A 264 23.43 15.44 4.51
C TYR A 264 24.74 15.67 3.74
N GLU A 265 24.83 15.20 2.49
CA GLU A 265 25.96 15.45 1.60
C GLU A 265 26.19 16.94 1.29
N LYS A 266 25.14 17.76 1.40
CA LYS A 266 25.18 19.22 1.26
C LYS A 266 25.40 19.96 2.60
N GLY A 267 25.66 19.23 3.69
CA GLY A 267 25.83 19.79 5.02
C GLY A 267 24.54 20.22 5.72
N ILE A 268 23.38 19.81 5.20
CA ILE A 268 22.06 20.12 5.78
C ILE A 268 21.53 18.86 6.47
N VAL A 269 21.35 18.93 7.80
CA VAL A 269 20.89 17.79 8.60
C VAL A 269 19.45 18.00 9.04
N PRO A 270 18.49 17.19 8.56
CA PRO A 270 17.12 17.24 9.07
C PRO A 270 17.04 16.85 10.54
N HIS A 271 16.36 17.68 11.35
CA HIS A 271 16.18 17.42 12.78
C HIS A 271 15.14 16.34 13.05
N ILE A 272 14.06 16.36 12.28
CA ILE A 272 12.92 15.42 12.42
C ILE A 272 12.47 14.96 11.04
N GLN A 273 12.14 13.67 10.94
CA GLN A 273 11.39 13.10 9.82
C GLN A 273 10.04 12.58 10.33
N ILE A 274 8.95 13.00 9.70
CA ILE A 274 7.60 12.54 10.02
C ILE A 274 6.93 12.11 8.70
N HIS A 275 6.83 10.79 8.49
CA HIS A 275 6.32 10.24 7.22
C HIS A 275 7.08 10.79 6.01
N ASP A 276 6.45 11.69 5.28
CA ASP A 276 6.91 12.38 4.08
C ASP A 276 7.38 13.84 4.33
N GLU A 277 7.36 14.28 5.59
CA GLU A 277 7.82 15.59 6.03
C GLU A 277 9.26 15.53 6.57
N LEU A 278 10.07 16.52 6.20
CA LEU A 278 11.39 16.80 6.79
C LEU A 278 11.39 18.18 7.45
N CYS A 279 11.86 18.23 8.70
CA CYS A 279 12.02 19.48 9.44
C CYS A 279 13.50 19.85 9.54
N VAL A 280 13.83 21.10 9.21
CA VAL A 280 15.21 21.61 9.06
C VAL A 280 15.31 23.00 9.66
N SER A 281 16.47 23.36 10.22
CA SER A 281 16.82 24.76 10.53
C SER A 281 17.13 25.52 9.25
N ILE A 282 16.43 26.60 8.98
CA ILE A 282 16.56 27.42 7.77
C ILE A 282 17.24 28.72 8.11
N LYS A 283 18.47 28.89 7.63
CA LYS A 283 19.27 30.08 7.82
C LYS A 283 18.84 31.20 6.88
N ASP A 284 18.61 30.88 5.63
CA ASP A 284 18.36 31.83 4.54
C ASP A 284 17.53 31.20 3.42
N GLU A 285 17.20 31.96 2.40
CA GLU A 285 16.41 31.54 1.25
C GLU A 285 17.14 30.53 0.37
N GLU A 286 18.48 30.58 0.34
CA GLU A 286 19.30 29.59 -0.39
C GLU A 286 19.17 28.22 0.25
N THR A 287 19.27 28.12 1.58
CA THR A 287 19.04 26.89 2.33
C THR A 287 17.63 26.35 2.07
N ARG A 288 16.61 27.19 2.13
CA ARG A 288 15.22 26.81 1.84
C ARG A 288 15.09 26.20 0.44
N THR A 289 15.59 26.89 -0.56
CA THR A 289 15.53 26.46 -1.96
C THR A 289 16.28 25.15 -2.17
N THR A 290 17.48 25.04 -1.59
CA THR A 290 18.30 23.83 -1.65
C THR A 290 17.57 22.60 -1.07
N VAL A 291 16.90 22.76 0.09
CA VAL A 291 16.13 21.65 0.70
C VAL A 291 14.97 21.25 -0.21
N GLN A 292 14.18 22.23 -0.66
CA GLN A 292 13.02 21.97 -1.50
C GLN A 292 13.38 21.27 -2.81
N GLU A 293 14.37 21.79 -3.55
CA GLU A 293 14.83 21.20 -4.81
C GLU A 293 15.44 19.82 -4.61
N THR A 294 16.22 19.62 -3.54
CA THR A 294 16.80 18.31 -3.23
C THR A 294 15.72 17.28 -2.98
N MET A 295 14.67 17.60 -2.21
CA MET A 295 13.55 16.71 -1.99
C MET A 295 12.78 16.43 -3.28
N GLU A 296 12.48 17.47 -4.07
CA GLU A 296 11.70 17.31 -5.32
C GLU A 296 12.42 16.46 -6.37
N THR A 297 13.77 16.46 -6.35
CA THR A 297 14.60 15.76 -7.34
C THR A 297 15.29 14.50 -6.83
N ALA A 298 15.13 14.15 -5.55
CA ALA A 298 15.82 13.04 -4.90
C ALA A 298 15.68 11.70 -5.66
N ILE A 299 14.50 11.41 -6.16
CA ILE A 299 14.24 10.29 -7.07
C ILE A 299 13.37 10.78 -8.22
N PRO A 300 13.86 10.71 -9.48
CA PRO A 300 13.09 11.13 -10.64
C PRO A 300 11.83 10.28 -10.85
N LEU A 301 10.68 10.91 -10.87
CA LEU A 301 9.41 10.27 -11.22
C LEU A 301 9.00 10.62 -12.66
N MET A 302 8.05 9.87 -13.22
CA MET A 302 7.44 10.22 -14.52
C MET A 302 6.61 11.50 -14.46
N VAL A 303 6.22 11.93 -13.26
CA VAL A 303 5.53 13.18 -12.96
C VAL A 303 6.35 13.97 -11.95
N LYS A 304 6.25 15.30 -11.97
CA LYS A 304 7.03 16.14 -11.04
C LYS A 304 6.65 15.86 -9.60
N SER A 305 7.66 15.68 -8.75
CA SER A 305 7.47 15.77 -7.30
C SER A 305 7.27 17.23 -6.92
N LYS A 306 6.50 17.46 -5.87
CA LYS A 306 6.27 18.79 -5.30
C LYS A 306 6.43 18.72 -3.80
N VAL A 307 7.09 19.72 -3.24
CA VAL A 307 7.27 19.89 -1.79
C VAL A 307 6.64 21.20 -1.37
N ASP A 308 5.74 21.13 -0.41
CA ASP A 308 5.15 22.30 0.23
C ASP A 308 6.03 22.72 1.41
N TYR A 309 6.23 24.01 1.58
CA TYR A 309 7.09 24.60 2.61
C TYR A 309 6.29 25.49 3.56
N GLU A 310 6.49 25.29 4.85
CA GLU A 310 6.00 26.17 5.90
C GLU A 310 7.15 26.52 6.86
N SER A 311 7.13 27.73 7.44
CA SER A 311 8.16 28.12 8.40
C SER A 311 7.62 28.90 9.59
N GLY A 312 8.32 28.80 10.70
CA GLY A 312 7.95 29.48 11.94
C GLY A 312 9.11 29.54 12.94
N PRO A 313 8.89 30.13 14.13
CA PRO A 313 9.89 30.15 15.19
C PRO A 313 10.14 28.78 15.83
N ASN A 314 9.22 27.85 15.72
CA ASN A 314 9.30 26.47 16.25
C ASN A 314 8.33 25.54 15.51
N TRP A 315 8.41 24.23 15.76
CA TRP A 315 7.54 23.25 15.11
C TRP A 315 6.05 23.43 15.45
N GLY A 316 5.72 23.88 16.66
CA GLY A 316 4.33 24.07 17.09
C GLY A 316 3.64 25.28 16.48
N SER A 317 4.41 26.23 15.90
CA SER A 317 3.89 27.43 15.26
C SER A 317 3.51 27.24 13.78
N ILE A 318 3.90 26.15 13.17
CA ILE A 318 3.46 25.70 11.86
C ILE A 318 2.31 24.72 12.00
N LYS A 319 1.49 24.52 10.96
CA LYS A 319 0.19 23.78 11.02
C LYS A 319 0.19 22.51 11.81
#